data_2eeaf739e8238d2b0e437bc196b80be0
#
_entry.id   2eeaf739e8238d2b0e437bc196b80be0
#
_cell.length_a   1.000
_cell.length_b   1.000
_cell.length_c   1.000
_cell.angle_alpha   90.00
_cell.angle_beta   90.00
_cell.angle_gamma   90.00
#
_symmetry.space_group_name_H-M   'P 1'
#
loop_
_entity.id
_entity.type
_entity.pdbx_description
1 polymer ?
#
loop_
_entity_poly.entity_id
_entity_poly.type
_entity_poly.pdbx_seq_one_letter_code
_entity_poly.pdbx_strand_id
1 'polypeptide(L)'
;MYNQLIKFKGNFMRLKKELNPSAMLLAIGMVSLMGASSVHAAQPEPWQLGFQPAATDMMARISSFNDFLLILMTAITVFVLGLMVYVMIRFNAKANPVPSKTSHNTFIEVVWTVIPILILLVIAVPSFRLLYDQATPEADMTIKATGYQWYWGYE
;
A
#
# COMPACT_ATOMS: atom_id res chain seq x y z
N MET A 1 -23.02 -21.86 49.20
CA MET A 1 -23.17 -20.86 48.12
C MET A 1 -23.46 -19.45 48.71
N TYR A 2 -24.33 -19.28 49.65
CA TYR A 2 -24.71 -18.01 50.29
C TYR A 2 -23.54 -17.27 50.98
N ASN A 3 -22.66 -17.96 51.70
CA ASN A 3 -21.50 -17.38 52.39
C ASN A 3 -20.41 -16.83 51.48
N GLN A 4 -20.31 -17.28 50.24
CA GLN A 4 -19.36 -16.75 49.27
C GLN A 4 -19.85 -15.40 48.68
N LEU A 5 -21.15 -15.24 48.50
CA LEU A 5 -21.77 -13.98 48.04
C LEU A 5 -21.66 -12.88 49.10
N ILE A 6 -21.76 -13.20 50.39
CA ILE A 6 -21.58 -12.23 51.47
C ILE A 6 -20.12 -11.75 51.55
N LYS A 7 -19.14 -12.67 51.41
CA LYS A 7 -17.71 -12.31 51.36
C LYS A 7 -17.37 -11.43 50.15
N PHE A 8 -17.93 -11.77 48.98
CA PHE A 8 -17.71 -10.98 47.76
C PHE A 8 -18.29 -9.54 47.86
N LYS A 9 -19.51 -9.45 48.44
CA LYS A 9 -20.17 -8.13 48.66
C LYS A 9 -19.43 -7.33 49.69
N GLY A 10 -18.89 -7.92 50.76
CA GLY A 10 -18.07 -7.24 51.77
C GLY A 10 -16.75 -6.74 51.23
N ASN A 11 -16.05 -7.49 50.39
CA ASN A 11 -14.82 -7.09 49.74
C ASN A 11 -15.07 -5.97 48.71
N PHE A 12 -16.15 -6.02 47.95
CA PHE A 12 -16.52 -5.00 46.98
C PHE A 12 -16.86 -3.64 47.64
N MET A 13 -17.57 -3.69 48.80
CA MET A 13 -17.85 -2.48 49.56
C MET A 13 -16.59 -1.88 50.22
N ARG A 14 -15.65 -2.73 50.65
CA ARG A 14 -14.36 -2.30 51.19
C ARG A 14 -13.50 -1.60 50.13
N LEU A 15 -13.42 -2.18 48.93
CA LEU A 15 -12.75 -1.53 47.79
C LEU A 15 -13.34 -0.17 47.42
N LYS A 16 -14.66 -0.03 47.50
CA LYS A 16 -15.34 1.24 47.22
C LYS A 16 -15.05 2.35 48.25
N LYS A 17 -14.69 1.96 49.48
CA LYS A 17 -14.39 2.89 50.60
C LYS A 17 -12.90 3.35 50.57
N GLU A 18 -12.02 2.51 50.01
CA GLU A 18 -10.58 2.80 49.92
C GLU A 18 -10.18 3.59 48.65
N LEU A 19 -11.04 3.58 47.65
CA LEU A 19 -10.78 4.29 46.39
C LEU A 19 -11.07 5.81 46.57
N ASN A 20 -10.03 6.57 46.81
CA ASN A 20 -10.10 8.02 46.80
C ASN A 20 -10.63 8.49 45.43
N PRO A 21 -11.75 9.27 45.40
CA PRO A 21 -12.33 9.72 44.14
C PRO A 21 -11.35 10.51 43.25
N SER A 22 -10.40 11.21 43.87
CA SER A 22 -9.33 11.88 43.13
C SER A 22 -8.33 10.92 42.48
N ALA A 23 -8.04 9.78 43.14
CA ALA A 23 -7.18 8.76 42.53
C ALA A 23 -7.90 8.01 41.38
N MET A 24 -9.19 7.83 41.45
CA MET A 24 -10.01 7.25 40.38
C MET A 24 -10.09 8.19 39.16
N LEU A 25 -10.26 9.48 39.37
CA LEU A 25 -10.23 10.48 38.31
C LEU A 25 -8.85 10.57 37.65
N LEU A 26 -7.77 10.49 38.43
CA LEU A 26 -6.40 10.44 37.93
C LEU A 26 -6.14 9.16 37.11
N ALA A 27 -6.62 8.00 37.55
CA ALA A 27 -6.48 6.75 36.84
C ALA A 27 -7.27 6.75 35.50
N ILE A 28 -8.50 7.30 35.51
CA ILE A 28 -9.31 7.47 34.27
C ILE A 28 -8.62 8.47 33.35
N GLY A 29 -8.08 9.57 33.86
CA GLY A 29 -7.32 10.53 33.07
C GLY A 29 -6.05 9.93 32.47
N MET A 30 -5.29 9.10 33.20
CA MET A 30 -4.12 8.40 32.68
C MET A 30 -4.50 7.37 31.61
N VAL A 31 -5.57 6.61 31.80
CA VAL A 31 -6.04 5.64 30.80
C VAL A 31 -6.52 6.36 29.54
N SER A 32 -7.17 7.52 29.68
CA SER A 32 -7.58 8.34 28.53
C SER A 32 -6.39 8.93 27.77
N LEU A 33 -5.31 9.32 28.45
CA LEU A 33 -4.08 9.78 27.81
C LEU A 33 -3.30 8.64 27.14
N MET A 34 -3.31 7.44 27.72
CA MET A 34 -2.65 6.26 27.12
C MET A 34 -3.46 5.69 25.95
N GLY A 35 -4.77 5.91 25.91
CA GLY A 35 -5.65 5.49 24.80
C GLY A 35 -5.71 6.50 23.64
N ALA A 36 -5.10 7.66 23.77
CA ALA A 36 -4.90 8.57 22.65
C ALA A 36 -3.71 8.07 21.80
N SER A 37 -3.87 6.88 21.19
CA SER A 37 -3.11 6.57 19.99
C SER A 37 -3.38 7.75 19.04
N SER A 38 -2.34 8.48 18.69
CA SER A 38 -2.41 9.48 17.63
C SER A 38 -3.06 8.76 16.44
N VAL A 39 -4.29 9.13 16.13
CA VAL A 39 -4.93 8.75 14.87
C VAL A 39 -4.11 9.48 13.82
N HIS A 40 -3.06 8.82 13.33
CA HIS A 40 -2.37 9.28 12.15
C HIS A 40 -3.33 9.04 11.00
N ALA A 41 -4.15 10.04 10.70
CA ALA A 41 -4.81 10.10 9.42
C ALA A 41 -3.71 9.97 8.36
N ALA A 42 -3.85 9.00 7.45
CA ALA A 42 -2.89 8.81 6.38
C ALA A 42 -2.73 10.12 5.61
N GLN A 43 -1.58 10.77 5.78
CA GLN A 43 -1.24 12.03 5.13
C GLN A 43 -0.15 11.78 4.09
N PRO A 44 -0.13 12.52 2.98
CA PRO A 44 0.97 12.46 2.03
C PRO A 44 2.28 12.87 2.71
N GLU A 45 3.32 12.08 2.50
CA GLU A 45 4.67 12.39 3.00
C GLU A 45 5.51 13.03 1.89
N PRO A 46 6.42 13.99 2.22
CA PRO A 46 7.33 14.56 1.24
C PRO A 46 8.17 13.45 0.57
N TRP A 47 8.26 13.48 -0.76
CA TRP A 47 9.01 12.51 -1.57
C TRP A 47 8.46 11.08 -1.54
N GLN A 48 7.22 10.89 -1.15
CA GLN A 48 6.57 9.60 -1.13
C GLN A 48 6.47 9.01 -2.54
N LEU A 49 7.12 7.87 -2.78
CA LEU A 49 7.06 7.14 -4.05
C LEU A 49 5.92 6.12 -4.10
N GLY A 50 5.43 5.70 -2.95
CA GLY A 50 4.34 4.75 -2.80
C GLY A 50 3.02 5.41 -2.44
N PHE A 51 1.99 4.59 -2.27
CA PHE A 51 0.69 5.03 -1.74
C PHE A 51 0.72 5.20 -0.22
N GLN A 52 -0.30 5.84 0.29
CA GLN A 52 -0.57 5.91 1.72
C GLN A 52 -0.82 4.51 2.31
N PRO A 53 -0.67 4.31 3.63
CA PRO A 53 -0.98 3.05 4.28
C PRO A 53 -2.39 2.54 3.92
N ALA A 54 -2.47 1.28 3.52
CA ALA A 54 -3.72 0.67 3.08
C ALA A 54 -4.69 0.52 4.26
N ALA A 55 -5.90 1.06 4.13
CA ALA A 55 -6.98 0.91 5.11
C ALA A 55 -7.91 -0.28 4.79
N THR A 56 -7.80 -0.86 3.57
CA THR A 56 -8.62 -1.98 3.10
C THR A 56 -7.75 -3.01 2.39
N ASP A 57 -8.21 -4.26 2.34
CA ASP A 57 -7.53 -5.35 1.62
C ASP A 57 -7.39 -5.02 0.12
N MET A 58 -8.38 -4.37 -0.45
CA MET A 58 -8.32 -3.93 -1.84
C MET A 58 -7.18 -2.92 -2.05
N MET A 59 -7.03 -1.92 -1.16
CA MET A 59 -5.93 -0.96 -1.25
C MET A 59 -4.56 -1.63 -1.04
N ALA A 60 -4.47 -2.65 -0.19
CA ALA A 60 -3.24 -3.43 -0.01
C ALA A 60 -2.84 -4.16 -1.30
N ARG A 61 -3.81 -4.73 -2.04
CA ARG A 61 -3.57 -5.35 -3.36
C ARG A 61 -3.14 -4.34 -4.41
N ILE A 62 -3.77 -3.15 -4.44
CA ILE A 62 -3.38 -2.04 -5.33
C ILE A 62 -1.95 -1.61 -5.04
N SER A 63 -1.58 -1.43 -3.77
CA SER A 63 -0.23 -1.06 -3.36
C SER A 63 0.80 -2.11 -3.78
N SER A 64 0.53 -3.40 -3.54
CA SER A 64 1.40 -4.50 -3.96
C SER A 64 1.59 -4.57 -5.48
N PHE A 65 0.54 -4.31 -6.24
CA PHE A 65 0.62 -4.26 -7.69
C PHE A 65 1.43 -3.04 -8.18
N ASN A 66 1.27 -1.88 -7.53
CA ASN A 66 2.09 -0.70 -7.80
C ASN A 66 3.58 -0.97 -7.52
N ASP A 67 3.92 -1.60 -6.40
CA ASP A 67 5.31 -1.95 -6.05
C ASP A 67 5.92 -2.90 -7.07
N PHE A 68 5.15 -3.90 -7.52
CA PHE A 68 5.56 -4.78 -8.61
C PHE A 68 5.89 -4.00 -9.89
N LEU A 69 5.02 -3.06 -10.29
CA LEU A 69 5.25 -2.21 -11.46
C LEU A 69 6.47 -1.31 -11.29
N LEU A 70 6.66 -0.70 -10.12
CA LEU A 70 7.82 0.15 -9.83
C LEU A 70 9.13 -0.63 -9.93
N ILE A 71 9.18 -1.84 -9.38
CA ILE A 71 10.36 -2.71 -9.48
C ILE A 71 10.64 -3.07 -10.94
N LEU A 72 9.61 -3.47 -11.68
CA LEU A 72 9.73 -3.84 -13.08
C LEU A 72 10.23 -2.67 -13.94
N MET A 73 9.60 -1.49 -13.80
CA MET A 73 9.99 -0.27 -14.52
C MET A 73 11.41 0.17 -14.17
N THR A 74 11.78 0.10 -12.89
CA THR A 74 13.14 0.39 -12.44
C THR A 74 14.16 -0.56 -13.05
N ALA A 75 13.86 -1.86 -13.08
CA ALA A 75 14.74 -2.86 -13.68
C ALA A 75 14.95 -2.59 -15.18
N ILE A 76 13.89 -2.28 -15.91
CA ILE A 76 13.98 -1.93 -17.34
C ILE A 76 14.81 -0.66 -17.53
N THR A 77 14.58 0.37 -16.72
CA THR A 77 15.29 1.65 -16.79
C THR A 77 16.79 1.46 -16.53
N VAL A 78 17.15 0.72 -15.48
CA VAL A 78 18.55 0.41 -15.16
C VAL A 78 19.20 -0.41 -16.26
N PHE A 79 18.49 -1.38 -16.82
CA PHE A 79 18.99 -2.18 -17.94
C PHE A 79 19.29 -1.31 -19.17
N VAL A 80 18.34 -0.46 -19.58
CA VAL A 80 18.54 0.44 -20.73
C VAL A 80 19.64 1.45 -20.47
N LEU A 81 19.70 2.03 -19.27
CA LEU A 81 20.79 2.93 -18.87
C LEU A 81 22.15 2.21 -18.95
N GLY A 82 22.24 0.98 -18.46
CA GLY A 82 23.44 0.15 -18.55
C GLY A 82 23.88 -0.09 -20.00
N LEU A 83 22.94 -0.39 -20.89
CA LEU A 83 23.22 -0.52 -22.33
C LEU A 83 23.73 0.77 -22.94
N MET A 84 23.11 1.91 -22.61
CA MET A 84 23.54 3.22 -23.09
C MET A 84 24.99 3.54 -22.64
N VAL A 85 25.27 3.35 -21.36
CA VAL A 85 26.60 3.56 -20.81
C VAL A 85 27.62 2.62 -21.48
N TYR A 86 27.27 1.35 -21.65
CA TYR A 86 28.10 0.38 -22.33
C TYR A 86 28.44 0.83 -23.76
N VAL A 87 27.43 1.26 -24.53
CA VAL A 87 27.63 1.76 -25.91
C VAL A 87 28.53 2.99 -25.93
N MET A 88 28.30 3.96 -25.02
CA MET A 88 29.12 5.16 -24.94
C MET A 88 30.59 4.88 -24.62
N ILE A 89 30.85 3.92 -23.73
CA ILE A 89 32.21 3.57 -23.33
C ILE A 89 32.90 2.71 -24.40
N ARG A 90 32.19 1.71 -24.93
CA ARG A 90 32.80 0.67 -25.79
C ARG A 90 32.91 1.08 -27.24
N PHE A 91 31.98 1.90 -27.74
CA PHE A 91 31.85 2.25 -29.15
C PHE A 91 32.10 3.75 -29.44
N ASN A 92 32.87 4.44 -28.59
CA ASN A 92 33.30 5.79 -28.85
C ASN A 92 34.36 5.86 -29.97
N ALA A 93 34.59 7.01 -30.59
CA ALA A 93 35.52 7.19 -31.69
C ALA A 93 36.97 6.81 -31.37
N LYS A 94 37.38 6.88 -30.10
CA LYS A 94 38.74 6.48 -29.67
C LYS A 94 38.87 4.98 -29.54
N ALA A 95 37.85 4.32 -28.98
CA ALA A 95 37.85 2.87 -28.77
C ALA A 95 37.55 2.09 -30.05
N ASN A 96 36.81 2.68 -30.98
CA ASN A 96 36.35 2.03 -32.23
C ASN A 96 36.49 2.98 -33.44
N PRO A 97 37.71 3.23 -33.91
CA PRO A 97 37.99 4.17 -34.98
C PRO A 97 37.35 3.80 -36.31
N VAL A 98 37.16 2.50 -36.58
CA VAL A 98 36.52 1.99 -37.81
C VAL A 98 35.22 1.33 -37.45
N PRO A 99 34.06 2.00 -37.67
CA PRO A 99 32.75 1.42 -37.31
C PRO A 99 32.39 0.24 -38.21
N SER A 100 31.66 -0.71 -37.68
CA SER A 100 31.09 -1.83 -38.45
C SER A 100 30.06 -1.31 -39.47
N LYS A 101 30.01 -1.94 -40.64
CA LYS A 101 29.02 -1.63 -41.70
C LYS A 101 27.70 -2.46 -41.51
N THR A 102 27.61 -3.27 -40.46
CA THR A 102 26.38 -4.04 -40.18
C THR A 102 25.27 -3.09 -39.77
N SER A 103 24.22 -2.99 -40.57
CA SER A 103 23.13 -2.04 -40.38
C SER A 103 21.88 -2.65 -39.73
N HIS A 104 21.72 -3.97 -39.77
CA HIS A 104 20.57 -4.65 -39.20
C HIS A 104 20.91 -6.06 -38.70
N ASN A 105 20.09 -6.57 -37.78
CA ASN A 105 20.18 -7.94 -37.28
C ASN A 105 18.75 -8.42 -36.92
N THR A 106 18.18 -9.22 -37.79
CA THR A 106 16.80 -9.72 -37.64
C THR A 106 16.54 -10.44 -36.33
N PHE A 107 17.54 -11.19 -35.79
CA PHE A 107 17.37 -11.85 -34.49
C PHE A 107 17.15 -10.81 -33.36
N ILE A 108 17.96 -9.77 -33.30
CA ILE A 108 17.81 -8.71 -32.29
C ILE A 108 16.48 -7.98 -32.47
N GLU A 109 16.05 -7.74 -33.71
CA GLU A 109 14.75 -7.12 -34.02
C GLU A 109 13.56 -7.94 -33.48
N VAL A 110 13.59 -9.22 -33.68
CA VAL A 110 12.59 -10.12 -33.08
C VAL A 110 12.63 -10.07 -31.55
N VAL A 111 13.82 -10.08 -30.96
CA VAL A 111 14.00 -10.06 -29.50
C VAL A 111 13.44 -8.77 -28.89
N TRP A 112 13.78 -7.60 -29.43
CA TRP A 112 13.26 -6.35 -28.86
C TRP A 112 11.78 -6.09 -29.14
N THR A 113 11.16 -6.84 -30.07
CA THR A 113 9.71 -6.82 -30.26
C THR A 113 8.99 -7.77 -29.32
N VAL A 114 9.50 -9.00 -29.19
CA VAL A 114 8.84 -10.07 -28.41
C VAL A 114 8.96 -9.83 -26.90
N ILE A 115 10.13 -9.38 -26.40
CA ILE A 115 10.33 -9.17 -24.96
C ILE A 115 9.32 -8.16 -24.38
N PRO A 116 9.10 -6.96 -24.94
CA PRO A 116 8.08 -6.04 -24.43
C PRO A 116 6.67 -6.63 -24.46
N ILE A 117 6.31 -7.39 -25.48
CA ILE A 117 5.01 -8.07 -25.55
C ILE A 117 4.85 -9.06 -24.40
N LEU A 118 5.87 -9.85 -24.10
CA LEU A 118 5.84 -10.80 -22.98
C LEU A 118 5.75 -10.06 -21.63
N ILE A 119 6.44 -8.95 -21.46
CA ILE A 119 6.33 -8.12 -20.27
C ILE A 119 4.90 -7.61 -20.10
N LEU A 120 4.27 -7.11 -21.16
CA LEU A 120 2.88 -6.66 -21.11
C LEU A 120 1.91 -7.79 -20.74
N LEU A 121 2.12 -9.00 -21.26
CA LEU A 121 1.31 -10.16 -20.89
C LEU A 121 1.45 -10.51 -19.40
N VAL A 122 2.66 -10.43 -18.86
CA VAL A 122 2.91 -10.68 -17.43
C VAL A 122 2.20 -9.63 -16.57
N ILE A 123 2.17 -8.37 -16.99
CA ILE A 123 1.46 -7.28 -16.29
C ILE A 123 -0.06 -7.44 -16.41
N ALA A 124 -0.54 -7.87 -17.58
CA ALA A 124 -1.98 -7.95 -17.86
C ALA A 124 -2.73 -8.89 -16.90
N VAL A 125 -2.16 -10.04 -16.55
CA VAL A 125 -2.81 -11.03 -15.69
C VAL A 125 -3.17 -10.45 -14.30
N PRO A 126 -2.23 -9.90 -13.50
CA PRO A 126 -2.56 -9.31 -12.21
C PRO A 126 -3.41 -8.04 -12.36
N SER A 127 -3.22 -7.25 -13.42
CA SER A 127 -4.02 -6.07 -13.71
C SER A 127 -5.50 -6.39 -13.91
N PHE A 128 -5.81 -7.39 -14.73
CA PHE A 128 -7.21 -7.81 -14.95
C PHE A 128 -7.83 -8.42 -13.69
N ARG A 129 -7.08 -9.22 -12.93
CA ARG A 129 -7.59 -9.73 -11.64
C ARG A 129 -7.98 -8.59 -10.71
N LEU A 130 -7.11 -7.60 -10.55
CA LEU A 130 -7.37 -6.45 -9.72
C LEU A 130 -8.59 -5.65 -10.21
N LEU A 131 -8.74 -5.48 -11.53
CA LEU A 131 -9.88 -4.78 -12.14
C LEU A 131 -11.20 -5.50 -11.84
N TYR A 132 -11.26 -6.83 -11.99
CA TYR A 132 -12.47 -7.60 -11.71
C TYR A 132 -12.80 -7.63 -10.21
N ASP A 133 -11.81 -7.76 -9.34
CA ASP A 133 -11.99 -7.71 -7.89
C ASP A 133 -12.56 -6.35 -7.44
N GLN A 134 -12.20 -5.25 -8.12
CA GLN A 134 -12.78 -3.92 -7.87
C GLN A 134 -14.21 -3.77 -8.40
N ALA A 135 -14.54 -4.40 -9.52
CA ALA A 135 -15.84 -4.28 -10.16
C ALA A 135 -16.94 -5.05 -9.41
N THR A 136 -16.57 -6.12 -8.71
CA THR A 136 -17.51 -7.01 -8.00
C THR A 136 -17.07 -7.25 -6.55
N PRO A 137 -17.01 -6.19 -5.71
CA PRO A 137 -16.67 -6.37 -4.29
C PRO A 137 -17.75 -7.18 -3.59
N GLU A 138 -17.36 -8.17 -2.78
CA GLU A 138 -18.24 -8.81 -1.82
C GLU A 138 -18.50 -7.80 -0.69
N ALA A 139 -19.72 -7.30 -0.62
CA ALA A 139 -20.10 -6.27 0.36
C ALA A 139 -21.10 -6.85 1.37
N ASP A 140 -20.77 -6.78 2.65
CA ASP A 140 -21.71 -7.11 3.74
C ASP A 140 -22.82 -6.08 3.87
N MET A 141 -22.56 -4.84 3.45
CA MET A 141 -23.51 -3.73 3.48
C MET A 141 -23.28 -2.82 2.26
N THR A 142 -24.38 -2.44 1.62
CA THR A 142 -24.37 -1.49 0.50
C THR A 142 -25.03 -0.20 0.92
N ILE A 143 -24.35 0.92 0.77
CA ILE A 143 -24.88 2.26 1.02
C ILE A 143 -25.03 2.96 -0.32
N LYS A 144 -26.29 3.33 -0.67
CA LYS A 144 -26.56 4.14 -1.84
C LYS A 144 -26.35 5.61 -1.48
N ALA A 145 -25.36 6.26 -2.11
CA ALA A 145 -25.14 7.69 -1.98
C ALA A 145 -25.68 8.42 -3.21
N THR A 146 -26.63 9.33 -2.98
CA THR A 146 -27.25 10.14 -4.03
C THR A 146 -26.83 11.60 -3.86
N GLY A 147 -26.17 12.17 -4.87
CA GLY A 147 -25.80 13.59 -4.89
C GLY A 147 -26.96 14.45 -5.35
N TYR A 148 -27.31 15.44 -4.54
CA TYR A 148 -28.26 16.49 -4.87
C TYR A 148 -27.53 17.83 -4.98
N GLN A 149 -28.15 18.83 -5.54
CA GLN A 149 -27.58 20.18 -5.54
C GLN A 149 -27.45 20.66 -4.08
N TRP A 150 -26.20 20.81 -3.61
CA TRP A 150 -25.79 21.30 -2.31
C TRP A 150 -25.89 20.30 -1.11
N TYR A 151 -26.32 19.04 -1.30
CA TYR A 151 -26.33 18.04 -0.23
C TYR A 151 -26.26 16.59 -0.75
N TRP A 152 -25.96 15.65 0.15
CA TRP A 152 -25.90 14.21 -0.13
C TRP A 152 -27.00 13.49 0.66
N GLY A 153 -27.70 12.58 0.00
CA GLY A 153 -28.61 11.63 0.63
C GLY A 153 -27.98 10.24 0.69
N TYR A 154 -28.22 9.50 1.76
CA TYR A 154 -27.73 8.14 1.95
C TYR A 154 -28.91 7.22 2.26
N GLU A 155 -28.92 6.03 1.63
CA GLU A 155 -29.92 4.96 1.82
C GLU A 155 -29.24 3.62 2.09
#